data_808f0c87e18e9b6c526d50944c5b7d85
#
_entry.id   808f0c87e18e9b6c526d50944c5b7d85
#
_cell.length_a   1.000
_cell.length_b   1.000
_cell.length_c   1.000
_cell.angle_alpha   90.00
_cell.angle_beta   90.00
_cell.angle_gamma   90.00
#
_symmetry.space_group_name_H-M   'P 1'
#
loop_
_entity.id
_entity.type
_entity.pdbx_description
1 polymer ?
#
loop_
_entity_poly.entity_id
_entity_poly.type
_entity_poly.pdbx_seq_one_letter_code
_entity_poly.pdbx_strand_id
1 'polypeptide(L)'
;MSREAAEDLRYINQYKNKIIRAANKYGMKPSVVAGIISRESRGGRGAGFVNGWGDNGNAFGLMQVDKNWHTPRGAWDSQEHIDQGTEILADCYRTVGREFPQLTGTMKLRGALAAYNMGTEEMASSYSKVDDHTTGGDYSNDVTARAQYYEDHLF
;
A
#
# COMPACT_ATOMS: atom_id res chain seq x y z
N MET A 1 7.08 11.67 4.96
CA MET A 1 5.84 11.61 5.68
C MET A 1 4.76 12.52 5.08
N SER A 2 4.07 13.30 5.90
CA SER A 2 2.89 14.07 5.53
C SER A 2 3.13 15.15 4.46
N ARG A 3 4.37 15.63 4.27
CA ARG A 3 4.65 16.60 3.22
C ARG A 3 4.36 16.03 1.83
N GLU A 4 4.85 14.83 1.55
CA GLU A 4 4.56 14.19 0.27
C GLU A 4 3.09 13.81 0.15
N ALA A 5 2.48 13.37 1.25
CA ALA A 5 1.05 13.08 1.25
C ALA A 5 0.24 14.32 0.87
N ALA A 6 0.61 15.49 1.40
CA ALA A 6 -0.07 16.75 1.07
C ALA A 6 0.13 17.14 -0.41
N GLU A 7 1.34 16.94 -0.93
CA GLU A 7 1.62 17.21 -2.34
C GLU A 7 0.86 16.29 -3.27
N ASP A 8 0.65 15.04 -2.84
CA ASP A 8 -0.01 14.02 -3.64
C ASP A 8 -1.54 14.11 -3.58
N LEU A 9 -2.09 14.85 -2.62
CA LEU A 9 -3.53 14.86 -2.33
C LEU A 9 -4.38 15.10 -3.58
N ARG A 10 -4.07 16.10 -4.38
CA ARG A 10 -4.88 16.46 -5.57
C ARG A 10 -4.86 15.34 -6.62
N TYR A 11 -3.77 14.59 -6.71
CA TYR A 11 -3.67 13.48 -7.66
C TYR A 11 -4.45 12.27 -7.15
N ILE A 12 -4.33 11.97 -5.86
CA ILE A 12 -5.04 10.85 -5.25
C ILE A 12 -6.54 11.11 -5.19
N ASN A 13 -6.94 12.36 -5.01
CA ASN A 13 -8.35 12.73 -4.95
C ASN A 13 -9.13 12.31 -6.21
N GLN A 14 -8.50 12.30 -7.37
CA GLN A 14 -9.18 11.84 -8.60
C GLN A 14 -9.54 10.34 -8.53
N TYR A 15 -8.89 9.58 -7.66
CA TYR A 15 -9.14 8.15 -7.48
C TYR A 15 -10.00 7.87 -6.25
N LYS A 16 -10.52 8.89 -5.56
CA LYS A 16 -11.23 8.74 -4.29
C LYS A 16 -12.31 7.66 -4.34
N ASN A 17 -13.18 7.72 -5.35
CA ASN A 17 -14.30 6.76 -5.45
C ASN A 17 -13.80 5.34 -5.72
N LYS A 18 -12.76 5.19 -6.55
CA LYS A 18 -12.17 3.88 -6.81
C LYS A 18 -11.52 3.30 -5.56
N ILE A 19 -10.87 4.14 -4.78
CA ILE A 19 -10.25 3.75 -3.51
C ILE A 19 -11.31 3.29 -2.52
N ILE A 20 -12.38 4.06 -2.35
CA ILE A 20 -13.47 3.71 -1.43
C ILE A 20 -14.09 2.37 -1.83
N ARG A 21 -14.34 2.18 -3.12
CA ARG A 21 -14.94 0.95 -3.63
C ARG A 21 -14.08 -0.27 -3.34
N ALA A 22 -12.78 -0.19 -3.61
CA ALA A 22 -11.84 -1.28 -3.34
C ALA A 22 -11.72 -1.56 -1.85
N ALA A 23 -11.59 -0.51 -1.05
CA ALA A 23 -11.46 -0.64 0.41
C ALA A 23 -12.70 -1.33 1.00
N ASN A 24 -13.90 -0.91 0.59
CA ASN A 24 -15.15 -1.53 1.06
C ASN A 24 -15.25 -2.99 0.65
N LYS A 25 -14.80 -3.30 -0.58
CA LYS A 25 -14.88 -4.67 -1.10
C LYS A 25 -14.01 -5.63 -0.29
N TYR A 26 -12.86 -5.19 0.17
CA TYR A 26 -11.90 -6.07 0.86
C TYR A 26 -11.76 -5.78 2.36
N GLY A 27 -12.58 -4.90 2.91
CA GLY A 27 -12.60 -4.64 4.35
C GLY A 27 -11.41 -3.85 4.85
N MET A 28 -10.80 -3.02 4.00
CA MET A 28 -9.68 -2.16 4.38
C MET A 28 -10.13 -0.72 4.48
N LYS A 29 -9.35 0.13 5.17
CA LYS A 29 -9.66 1.56 5.25
C LYS A 29 -9.22 2.27 3.98
N PRO A 30 -10.08 3.13 3.40
CA PRO A 30 -9.69 3.94 2.23
C PRO A 30 -8.41 4.75 2.44
N SER A 31 -8.23 5.32 3.63
CA SER A 31 -7.03 6.10 3.95
C SER A 31 -5.74 5.30 3.84
N VAL A 32 -5.79 4.02 4.21
CA VAL A 32 -4.62 3.13 4.11
C VAL A 32 -4.29 2.85 2.65
N VAL A 33 -5.29 2.58 1.83
CA VAL A 33 -5.09 2.37 0.38
C VAL A 33 -4.48 3.63 -0.24
N ALA A 34 -5.01 4.81 0.09
CA ALA A 34 -4.45 6.08 -0.37
C ALA A 34 -3.00 6.28 0.09
N GLY A 35 -2.69 5.89 1.32
CA GLY A 35 -1.32 5.95 1.85
C GLY A 35 -0.35 5.11 1.06
N ILE A 36 -0.78 3.90 0.67
CA ILE A 36 0.02 3.03 -0.21
C ILE A 36 0.26 3.70 -1.56
N ILE A 37 -0.80 4.22 -2.18
CA ILE A 37 -0.67 4.87 -3.49
C ILE A 37 0.30 6.06 -3.43
N SER A 38 0.23 6.85 -2.36
CA SER A 38 1.16 7.97 -2.16
C SER A 38 2.60 7.48 -2.05
N ARG A 39 2.85 6.47 -1.24
CA ARG A 39 4.20 5.93 -1.03
C ARG A 39 4.74 5.27 -2.29
N GLU A 40 3.92 4.46 -2.96
CA GLU A 40 4.38 3.62 -4.07
C GLU A 40 4.58 4.38 -5.37
N SER A 41 3.66 5.27 -5.71
CA SER A 41 3.69 5.94 -7.02
C SER A 41 3.47 7.45 -6.98
N ARG A 42 3.35 8.03 -5.79
CA ARG A 42 3.04 9.45 -5.64
C ARG A 42 1.76 9.85 -6.41
N GLY A 43 0.77 8.94 -6.45
CA GLY A 43 -0.46 9.17 -7.22
C GLY A 43 -0.27 9.00 -8.73
N GLY A 44 0.75 8.26 -9.13
CA GLY A 44 1.04 7.98 -10.53
C GLY A 44 2.03 8.95 -11.17
N ARG A 45 2.65 9.83 -10.37
CA ARG A 45 3.59 10.85 -10.88
C ARG A 45 4.99 10.75 -10.28
N GLY A 46 5.31 9.64 -9.61
CA GLY A 46 6.62 9.47 -8.99
C GLY A 46 7.76 9.41 -10.00
N ALA A 47 8.96 9.77 -9.56
CA ALA A 47 10.15 9.66 -10.38
C ALA A 47 10.37 8.19 -10.75
N GLY A 48 10.68 7.93 -12.03
CA GLY A 48 10.89 6.56 -12.51
C GLY A 48 9.61 5.79 -12.81
N PHE A 49 8.43 6.41 -12.61
CA PHE A 49 7.16 5.79 -12.95
C PHE A 49 6.84 6.10 -14.42
N VAL A 50 6.95 5.10 -15.30
CA VAL A 50 6.83 5.28 -16.75
C VAL A 50 5.79 4.30 -17.31
N ASN A 51 4.74 4.82 -17.93
CA ASN A 51 3.67 4.02 -18.55
C ASN A 51 3.05 3.00 -17.57
N GLY A 52 2.94 3.38 -16.31
CA GLY A 52 2.37 2.52 -15.28
C GLY A 52 3.38 1.61 -14.59
N TRP A 53 4.64 1.58 -15.04
CA TRP A 53 5.67 0.73 -14.45
C TRP A 53 6.66 1.53 -13.61
N GLY A 54 7.01 0.97 -12.45
CA GLY A 54 8.05 1.49 -11.58
C GLY A 54 9.05 0.40 -11.22
N ASP A 55 9.99 0.72 -10.35
CA ASP A 55 11.01 -0.21 -9.88
C ASP A 55 11.72 -0.94 -11.05
N ASN A 56 12.18 -0.15 -12.03
CA ASN A 56 12.87 -0.68 -13.22
C ASN A 56 12.01 -1.69 -13.99
N GLY A 57 10.68 -1.51 -14.01
CA GLY A 57 9.76 -2.39 -14.70
C GLY A 57 9.33 -3.63 -13.92
N ASN A 58 9.64 -3.70 -12.62
CA ASN A 58 9.26 -4.85 -11.79
C ASN A 58 7.92 -4.67 -11.09
N ALA A 59 7.43 -3.44 -10.94
CA ALA A 59 6.19 -3.15 -10.22
C ALA A 59 5.25 -2.32 -11.08
N PHE A 60 3.96 -2.63 -11.02
CA PHE A 60 2.95 -2.05 -11.92
C PHE A 60 1.87 -1.30 -11.16
N GLY A 61 1.53 -0.13 -11.70
CA GLY A 61 0.33 0.62 -11.35
C GLY A 61 0.47 1.50 -10.13
N LEU A 62 -0.62 2.17 -9.78
CA LEU A 62 -0.67 3.09 -8.65
C LEU A 62 -0.20 2.45 -7.34
N MET A 63 -0.46 1.16 -7.16
CA MET A 63 -0.13 0.42 -5.93
C MET A 63 1.11 -0.46 -6.08
N GLN A 64 1.80 -0.39 -7.23
CA GLN A 64 3.06 -1.09 -7.50
C GLN A 64 2.98 -2.59 -7.20
N VAL A 65 2.08 -3.28 -7.91
CA VAL A 65 1.96 -4.73 -7.83
C VAL A 65 3.18 -5.38 -8.48
N ASP A 66 3.87 -6.25 -7.73
CA ASP A 66 5.09 -6.91 -8.19
C ASP A 66 4.77 -8.00 -9.22
N LYS A 67 5.25 -7.82 -10.45
CA LYS A 67 4.98 -8.77 -11.54
C LYS A 67 5.61 -10.13 -11.33
N ASN A 68 6.62 -10.23 -10.45
CA ASN A 68 7.30 -11.49 -10.17
C ASN A 68 6.46 -12.41 -9.28
N TRP A 69 5.50 -11.85 -8.54
CA TRP A 69 4.64 -12.59 -7.62
C TRP A 69 3.17 -12.59 -8.03
N HIS A 70 2.76 -11.63 -8.86
CA HIS A 70 1.37 -11.47 -9.28
C HIS A 70 1.32 -11.09 -10.76
N THR A 71 0.28 -11.54 -11.46
CA THR A 71 0.00 -11.05 -12.80
C THR A 71 -0.82 -9.76 -12.68
N PRO A 72 -0.27 -8.59 -13.05
CA PRO A 72 -1.02 -7.33 -12.94
C PRO A 72 -2.31 -7.37 -13.74
N ARG A 73 -3.39 -6.85 -13.16
CA ARG A 73 -4.72 -6.83 -13.76
C ARG A 73 -5.17 -5.39 -14.06
N GLY A 74 -5.74 -5.20 -15.24
CA GLY A 74 -6.31 -3.92 -15.66
C GLY A 74 -5.25 -2.87 -16.00
N ALA A 75 -5.71 -1.68 -16.38
CA ALA A 75 -4.82 -0.55 -16.63
C ALA A 75 -4.21 -0.06 -15.31
N TRP A 76 -3.10 0.64 -15.40
CA TRP A 76 -2.30 1.02 -14.22
C TRP A 76 -3.04 1.91 -13.20
N ASP A 77 -4.07 2.63 -13.63
CA ASP A 77 -4.88 3.53 -12.78
C ASP A 77 -6.35 3.10 -12.71
N SER A 78 -6.65 1.87 -13.09
CA SER A 78 -8.02 1.38 -13.17
C SER A 78 -8.56 0.89 -11.84
N GLN A 79 -9.88 0.74 -11.76
CA GLN A 79 -10.53 0.10 -10.62
C GLN A 79 -10.00 -1.32 -10.41
N GLU A 80 -9.81 -2.08 -11.50
CA GLU A 80 -9.28 -3.44 -11.42
C GLU A 80 -7.91 -3.47 -10.77
N HIS A 81 -7.05 -2.50 -11.09
CA HIS A 81 -5.72 -2.42 -10.49
C HIS A 81 -5.80 -2.10 -9.00
N ILE A 82 -6.60 -1.09 -8.62
CA ILE A 82 -6.73 -0.71 -7.20
C ILE A 82 -7.37 -1.84 -6.41
N ASP A 83 -8.34 -2.56 -7.00
CA ASP A 83 -8.92 -3.75 -6.38
C ASP A 83 -7.84 -4.81 -6.14
N GLN A 84 -6.98 -5.06 -7.12
CA GLN A 84 -5.92 -6.06 -6.97
C GLN A 84 -4.94 -5.70 -5.85
N GLY A 85 -4.45 -4.48 -5.83
CA GLY A 85 -3.54 -4.04 -4.77
C GLY A 85 -4.18 -4.11 -3.40
N THR A 86 -5.44 -3.72 -3.29
CA THR A 86 -6.18 -3.77 -2.02
C THR A 86 -6.43 -5.21 -1.58
N GLU A 87 -6.73 -6.10 -2.51
CA GLU A 87 -6.87 -7.54 -2.21
C GLU A 87 -5.58 -8.13 -1.66
N ILE A 88 -4.43 -7.78 -2.28
CA ILE A 88 -3.13 -8.24 -1.79
C ILE A 88 -2.89 -7.78 -0.36
N LEU A 89 -3.21 -6.51 -0.07
CA LEU A 89 -3.08 -5.99 1.30
C LEU A 89 -3.99 -6.75 2.26
N ALA A 90 -5.24 -7.00 1.88
CA ALA A 90 -6.18 -7.74 2.72
C ALA A 90 -5.69 -9.15 3.00
N ASP A 91 -5.10 -9.82 2.00
CA ASP A 91 -4.50 -11.13 2.16
C ASP A 91 -3.33 -11.09 3.15
N CYS A 92 -2.47 -10.08 3.04
CA CYS A 92 -1.38 -9.86 3.99
C CYS A 92 -1.92 -9.68 5.41
N TYR A 93 -2.98 -8.89 5.55
CA TYR A 93 -3.60 -8.61 6.85
C TYR A 93 -4.13 -9.89 7.50
N ARG A 94 -4.81 -10.75 6.72
CA ARG A 94 -5.28 -12.04 7.22
C ARG A 94 -4.14 -12.95 7.61
N THR A 95 -3.11 -13.04 6.76
CA THR A 95 -1.96 -13.90 7.01
C THR A 95 -1.21 -13.49 8.29
N VAL A 96 -0.99 -12.19 8.46
CA VAL A 96 -0.33 -11.68 9.66
C VAL A 96 -1.19 -11.97 10.90
N GLY A 97 -2.51 -11.77 10.80
CA GLY A 97 -3.41 -12.08 11.93
C GLY A 97 -3.40 -13.53 12.35
N ARG A 98 -3.28 -14.43 11.37
CA ARG A 98 -3.24 -15.88 11.64
C ARG A 98 -1.89 -16.33 12.18
N GLU A 99 -0.79 -15.84 11.60
CA GLU A 99 0.56 -16.30 11.93
C GLU A 99 1.20 -15.57 13.11
N PHE A 100 0.75 -14.35 13.38
CA PHE A 100 1.27 -13.52 14.46
C PHE A 100 0.11 -12.98 15.31
N PRO A 101 -0.62 -13.85 16.01
CA PRO A 101 -1.83 -13.43 16.75
C PRO A 101 -1.55 -12.44 17.87
N GLN A 102 -0.29 -12.32 18.32
CA GLN A 102 0.11 -11.32 19.29
C GLN A 102 0.12 -9.89 18.71
N LEU A 103 0.18 -9.75 17.38
CA LEU A 103 0.07 -8.44 16.75
C LEU A 103 -1.40 -8.06 16.65
N THR A 104 -1.77 -6.92 17.26
CA THR A 104 -3.15 -6.45 17.27
C THR A 104 -3.17 -4.96 16.91
N GLY A 105 -4.35 -4.45 16.52
CA GLY A 105 -4.55 -3.05 16.22
C GLY A 105 -3.55 -2.49 15.21
N THR A 106 -2.93 -1.38 15.57
CA THR A 106 -1.95 -0.71 14.71
C THR A 106 -0.77 -1.61 14.34
N MET A 107 -0.32 -2.44 15.27
CA MET A 107 0.82 -3.34 15.00
C MET A 107 0.47 -4.42 13.98
N LYS A 108 -0.76 -4.92 13.99
CA LYS A 108 -1.22 -5.87 12.97
C LYS A 108 -1.25 -5.19 11.59
N LEU A 109 -1.76 -3.98 11.51
CA LEU A 109 -1.76 -3.22 10.25
C LEU A 109 -0.34 -2.96 9.78
N ARG A 110 0.56 -2.55 10.66
CA ARG A 110 1.96 -2.32 10.30
C ARG A 110 2.63 -3.60 9.79
N GLY A 111 2.33 -4.74 10.42
CA GLY A 111 2.80 -6.04 9.94
C GLY A 111 2.28 -6.36 8.55
N ALA A 112 1.01 -6.09 8.28
CA ALA A 112 0.41 -6.30 6.97
C ALA A 112 1.05 -5.40 5.91
N LEU A 113 1.30 -4.13 6.23
CA LEU A 113 1.96 -3.19 5.32
C LEU A 113 3.40 -3.61 5.02
N ALA A 114 4.13 -4.05 6.03
CA ALA A 114 5.49 -4.56 5.83
C ALA A 114 5.46 -5.79 4.92
N ALA A 115 4.52 -6.72 5.16
CA ALA A 115 4.35 -7.91 4.31
C ALA A 115 3.95 -7.53 2.87
N TYR A 116 3.15 -6.49 2.69
CA TYR A 116 2.81 -5.97 1.37
C TYR A 116 4.06 -5.54 0.61
N ASN A 117 4.99 -4.88 1.29
CA ASN A 117 6.22 -4.37 0.67
C ASN A 117 7.26 -5.48 0.42
N MET A 118 7.51 -6.34 1.41
CA MET A 118 8.64 -7.27 1.37
C MET A 118 8.28 -8.75 1.37
N GLY A 119 6.99 -9.07 1.50
CA GLY A 119 6.53 -10.45 1.62
C GLY A 119 6.45 -10.91 3.08
N THR A 120 5.57 -11.90 3.31
CA THR A 120 5.28 -12.38 4.67
C THR A 120 6.49 -13.04 5.32
N GLU A 121 7.30 -13.78 4.56
CA GLU A 121 8.48 -14.46 5.11
C GLU A 121 9.52 -13.47 5.63
N GLU A 122 9.78 -12.41 4.89
CA GLU A 122 10.71 -11.36 5.33
C GLU A 122 10.16 -10.62 6.54
N MET A 123 8.86 -10.32 6.57
CA MET A 123 8.22 -9.71 7.72
C MET A 123 8.33 -10.62 8.94
N ALA A 124 8.17 -11.93 8.76
CA ALA A 124 8.29 -12.90 9.84
C ALA A 124 9.68 -12.90 10.48
N SER A 125 10.74 -12.72 9.68
CA SER A 125 12.10 -12.70 10.19
C SER A 125 12.43 -11.42 10.97
N SER A 126 11.62 -10.36 10.82
CA SER A 126 11.84 -9.08 11.46
C SER A 126 10.66 -8.61 12.29
N TYR A 127 9.78 -9.53 12.73
CA TYR A 127 8.52 -9.12 13.32
C TYR A 127 8.65 -8.30 14.61
N SER A 128 9.76 -8.37 15.30
CA SER A 128 10.04 -7.51 16.47
C SER A 128 10.32 -6.06 16.07
N LYS A 129 10.74 -5.85 14.80
CA LYS A 129 11.00 -4.55 14.19
C LYS A 129 10.48 -4.62 12.76
N VAL A 130 9.18 -4.45 12.59
CA VAL A 130 8.48 -4.81 11.35
C VAL A 130 9.02 -4.14 10.09
N ASP A 131 9.67 -2.97 10.20
CA ASP A 131 10.18 -2.25 9.03
C ASP A 131 11.65 -2.55 8.69
N ASP A 132 12.37 -3.38 9.47
CA ASP A 132 13.81 -3.58 9.27
C ASP A 132 14.18 -3.98 7.84
N HIS A 133 13.36 -4.81 7.20
CA HIS A 133 13.64 -5.32 5.85
C HIS A 133 12.83 -4.63 4.76
N THR A 134 12.02 -3.61 5.11
CA THR A 134 11.26 -2.89 4.10
C THR A 134 12.14 -1.88 3.36
N THR A 135 11.65 -1.42 2.20
CA THR A 135 12.32 -0.39 1.42
C THR A 135 12.52 0.86 2.30
N GLY A 136 13.76 1.29 2.44
CA GLY A 136 14.12 2.45 3.29
C GLY A 136 14.04 2.18 4.78
N GLY A 137 13.63 0.98 5.23
CA GLY A 137 13.53 0.62 6.64
C GLY A 137 12.41 1.31 7.40
N ASP A 138 11.46 1.95 6.71
CA ASP A 138 10.41 2.77 7.33
C ASP A 138 9.03 2.61 6.70
N TYR A 139 8.84 1.62 5.84
CA TYR A 139 7.65 1.52 4.99
C TYR A 139 6.34 1.61 5.77
N SER A 140 6.15 0.76 6.77
CA SER A 140 4.86 0.74 7.48
C SER A 140 4.63 2.03 8.27
N ASN A 141 5.65 2.60 8.87
CA ASN A 141 5.56 3.87 9.58
C ASN A 141 5.17 5.00 8.62
N ASP A 142 5.82 5.07 7.46
CA ASP A 142 5.55 6.11 6.50
C ASP A 142 4.15 5.99 5.91
N VAL A 143 3.73 4.77 5.53
CA VAL A 143 2.38 4.55 5.00
C VAL A 143 1.31 4.90 6.03
N THR A 144 1.50 4.52 7.29
CA THR A 144 0.52 4.86 8.33
C THR A 144 0.45 6.37 8.57
N ALA A 145 1.57 7.07 8.49
CA ALA A 145 1.58 8.53 8.61
C ALA A 145 0.83 9.19 7.43
N ARG A 146 1.05 8.71 6.21
CA ARG A 146 0.32 9.21 5.03
C ARG A 146 -1.16 8.87 5.12
N ALA A 147 -1.50 7.68 5.60
CA ALA A 147 -2.90 7.27 5.82
C ALA A 147 -3.60 8.20 6.81
N GLN A 148 -2.93 8.57 7.91
CA GLN A 148 -3.51 9.50 8.86
C GLN A 148 -3.77 10.86 8.22
N TYR A 149 -2.87 11.33 7.39
CA TYR A 149 -3.08 12.57 6.64
C TYR A 149 -4.35 12.49 5.76
N TYR A 150 -4.53 11.38 5.04
CA TYR A 150 -5.70 11.21 4.18
C TYR A 150 -6.98 10.97 4.96
N GLU A 151 -6.90 10.37 6.14
CA GLU A 151 -8.05 10.27 7.04
C GLU A 151 -8.54 11.67 7.43
N ASP A 152 -7.61 12.57 7.69
CA ASP A 152 -7.93 13.92 8.16
C ASP A 152 -8.36 14.87 7.02
N HIS A 153 -7.91 14.64 5.79
CA HIS A 153 -8.04 15.62 4.70
C HIS A 153 -8.82 15.12 3.48
N LEU A 154 -9.04 13.81 3.32
CA LEU A 154 -9.69 13.27 2.13
C LEU A 154 -10.91 12.42 2.45
N PHE A 155 -10.83 11.64 3.47
CA PHE A 155 -11.90 10.73 3.89
C PHE A 155 -12.45 11.11 5.25
#